data_a183118870636c5ce8e509af1e3e2880
#
_entry.id   a183118870636c5ce8e509af1e3e2880
#
_cell.length_a   1.000
_cell.length_b   1.000
_cell.length_c   1.000
_cell.angle_alpha   90.00
_cell.angle_beta   90.00
_cell.angle_gamma   90.00
#
_symmetry.space_group_name_H-M   'P 1'
#
loop_
_entity.id
_entity.type
_entity.pdbx_description
1 polymer ?
#
loop_
_entity_poly.entity_id
_entity_poly.type
_entity_poly.pdbx_seq_one_letter_code
_entity_poly.pdbx_strand_id
1 'polypeptide(L)'
;DFQRLFIEIVLKHVELVLKAPNAAAVPPMRLMLLGTAGTGKTQSVKTLLQELKRALNLGHYEGHFVRVAAPTGCAAFNVRFGATTLHCLFQMLRPNKFAELREDSPELAAFQEKMRATRLLIIDEISMVGKQMMGKISSRTCQSKNSKDNPGDDILGGISCIAVGDPAQCPPIMDTAFFDPSLHKDTLKEPDAIRVK
;
A
#
# COMPACT_ATOMS: atom_id res chain seq x y z
N ASP A 1 -17.97 17.97 2.90
CA ASP A 1 -16.91 17.58 3.83
C ASP A 1 -15.98 16.58 3.13
N PHE A 2 -14.70 16.97 2.95
CA PHE A 2 -13.71 16.18 2.22
C PHE A 2 -13.47 14.80 2.84
N GLN A 3 -13.54 14.68 4.16
CA GLN A 3 -13.37 13.40 4.85
C GLN A 3 -14.49 12.41 4.49
N ARG A 4 -15.72 12.89 4.42
CA ARG A 4 -16.86 12.08 4.01
C ARG A 4 -16.76 11.66 2.55
N LEU A 5 -16.41 12.58 1.67
CA LEU A 5 -16.18 12.28 0.24
C LEU A 5 -15.10 11.20 0.05
N PHE A 6 -13.98 11.31 0.79
CA PHE A 6 -12.92 10.31 0.78
C PHE A 6 -13.47 8.92 1.14
N ILE A 7 -14.22 8.82 2.23
CA ILE A 7 -14.80 7.55 2.71
C ILE A 7 -15.77 6.99 1.66
N GLU A 8 -16.67 7.80 1.11
CA GLU A 8 -17.65 7.39 0.10
C GLU A 8 -16.99 6.87 -1.18
N ILE A 9 -15.92 7.52 -1.66
CA ILE A 9 -15.15 7.09 -2.84
C ILE A 9 -14.57 5.70 -2.60
N VAL A 10 -13.92 5.49 -1.45
CA VAL A 10 -13.29 4.21 -1.15
C VAL A 10 -14.31 3.09 -0.96
N LEU A 11 -15.39 3.35 -0.23
CA LEU A 11 -16.47 2.36 -0.03
C LEU A 11 -17.08 1.94 -1.36
N LYS A 12 -17.37 2.89 -2.25
CA LYS A 12 -17.91 2.60 -3.57
C LYS A 12 -16.95 1.77 -4.43
N HIS A 13 -15.65 2.09 -4.38
CA HIS A 13 -14.64 1.30 -5.09
C HIS A 13 -14.57 -0.14 -4.56
N VAL A 14 -14.54 -0.31 -3.23
CA VAL A 14 -14.52 -1.63 -2.60
C VAL A 14 -15.78 -2.43 -2.95
N GLU A 15 -16.94 -1.81 -2.97
CA GLU A 15 -18.19 -2.45 -3.41
C GLU A 15 -18.09 -2.95 -4.85
N LEU A 16 -17.52 -2.16 -5.76
CA LEU A 16 -17.29 -2.58 -7.16
C LEU A 16 -16.35 -3.78 -7.24
N VAL A 17 -15.24 -3.75 -6.49
CA VAL A 17 -14.27 -4.86 -6.44
C VAL A 17 -14.89 -6.15 -5.92
N LEU A 18 -15.79 -6.06 -4.95
CA LEU A 18 -16.49 -7.23 -4.39
C LEU A 18 -17.55 -7.82 -5.33
N LYS A 19 -18.22 -6.97 -6.11
CA LYS A 19 -19.23 -7.39 -7.10
C LYS A 19 -18.61 -7.87 -8.41
N ALA A 20 -17.33 -7.62 -8.62
CA ALA A 20 -16.64 -7.96 -9.86
C ALA A 20 -16.48 -9.48 -10.00
N PRO A 21 -16.67 -10.03 -11.21
CA PRO A 21 -16.53 -11.46 -11.46
C PRO A 21 -15.08 -11.95 -11.29
N ASN A 22 -14.11 -11.06 -11.44
CA ASN A 22 -12.71 -11.31 -11.17
C ASN A 22 -12.01 -10.02 -10.74
N ALA A 23 -10.81 -10.15 -10.14
CA ALA A 23 -10.04 -9.02 -9.62
C ALA A 23 -9.58 -8.03 -10.72
N ALA A 24 -9.43 -8.48 -11.97
CA ALA A 24 -8.99 -7.66 -13.08
C ALA A 24 -10.13 -6.82 -13.72
N ALA A 25 -11.38 -7.11 -13.38
CA ALA A 25 -12.52 -6.40 -13.96
C ALA A 25 -12.67 -4.96 -13.44
N VAL A 26 -12.06 -4.62 -12.32
CA VAL A 26 -12.08 -3.27 -11.75
C VAL A 26 -10.64 -2.76 -11.67
N PRO A 27 -10.31 -1.65 -12.35
CA PRO A 27 -8.98 -1.05 -12.27
C PRO A 27 -8.61 -0.73 -10.83
N PRO A 28 -7.36 -0.98 -10.41
CA PRO A 28 -6.92 -0.70 -9.05
C PRO A 28 -6.92 0.81 -8.78
N MET A 29 -7.51 1.20 -7.66
CA MET A 29 -7.54 2.60 -7.23
C MET A 29 -6.17 3.05 -6.75
N ARG A 30 -5.77 4.26 -7.12
CA ARG A 30 -4.58 4.97 -6.63
C ARG A 30 -5.03 6.30 -6.04
N LEU A 31 -5.09 6.40 -4.73
CA LEU A 31 -5.63 7.57 -4.04
C LEU A 31 -4.60 8.12 -3.04
N MET A 32 -4.48 9.44 -2.98
CA MET A 32 -3.67 10.12 -1.98
C MET A 32 -4.57 10.99 -1.09
N LEU A 33 -4.48 10.78 0.22
CA LEU A 33 -5.11 11.62 1.24
C LEU A 33 -4.03 12.50 1.88
N LEU A 34 -3.88 13.69 1.34
CA LEU A 34 -2.86 14.64 1.77
C LEU A 34 -3.48 15.77 2.61
N GLY A 35 -2.70 16.29 3.55
CA GLY A 35 -3.08 17.43 4.38
C GLY A 35 -2.05 17.68 5.48
N THR A 36 -2.06 18.88 6.03
CA THR A 36 -1.16 19.26 7.13
C THR A 36 -1.44 18.50 8.42
N ALA A 37 -0.55 18.58 9.39
CA ALA A 37 -0.74 18.00 10.71
C ALA A 37 -2.06 18.49 11.35
N GLY A 38 -2.76 17.63 12.06
CA GLY A 38 -4.01 17.99 12.75
C GLY A 38 -5.28 18.05 11.89
N THR A 39 -5.21 17.82 10.58
CA THR A 39 -6.38 17.86 9.67
C THR A 39 -7.28 16.61 9.75
N GLY A 40 -6.98 15.66 10.62
CA GLY A 40 -7.82 14.49 10.86
C GLY A 40 -7.62 13.33 9.88
N LYS A 41 -6.52 13.27 9.11
CA LYS A 41 -6.22 12.19 8.16
C LYS A 41 -6.31 10.81 8.80
N THR A 42 -5.57 10.58 9.87
CA THR A 42 -5.59 9.30 10.60
C THR A 42 -6.97 8.97 11.15
N GLN A 43 -7.73 9.98 11.58
CA GLN A 43 -9.12 9.77 12.00
C GLN A 43 -10.02 9.36 10.83
N SER A 44 -9.84 9.96 9.66
CA SER A 44 -10.56 9.57 8.44
C SER A 44 -10.26 8.12 8.05
N VAL A 45 -8.99 7.69 8.15
CA VAL A 45 -8.60 6.29 7.94
C VAL A 45 -9.27 5.36 8.94
N LYS A 46 -9.29 5.72 10.23
CA LYS A 46 -9.96 4.92 11.27
C LYS A 46 -11.45 4.79 11.01
N THR A 47 -12.10 5.88 10.64
CA THR A 47 -13.54 5.87 10.29
C THR A 47 -13.78 5.01 9.06
N LEU A 48 -12.95 5.15 8.01
CA LEU A 48 -13.04 4.29 6.82
C LEU A 48 -12.93 2.81 7.19
N LEU A 49 -11.94 2.43 8.02
CA LEU A 49 -11.75 1.04 8.44
C LEU A 49 -12.94 0.51 9.24
N GLN A 50 -13.57 1.34 10.08
CA GLN A 50 -14.80 0.99 10.79
C GLN A 50 -15.97 0.77 9.83
N GLU A 51 -16.16 1.65 8.85
CA GLU A 51 -17.22 1.52 7.86
C GLU A 51 -16.99 0.31 6.94
N LEU A 52 -15.76 0.06 6.52
CA LEU A 52 -15.41 -1.16 5.77
C LEU A 52 -15.71 -2.42 6.58
N LYS A 53 -15.37 -2.44 7.86
CA LYS A 53 -15.70 -3.55 8.74
C LYS A 53 -17.20 -3.80 8.82
N ARG A 54 -18.01 -2.74 8.93
CA ARG A 54 -19.48 -2.83 8.97
C ARG A 54 -20.06 -3.27 7.62
N ALA A 55 -19.65 -2.61 6.53
CA ALA A 55 -20.22 -2.83 5.20
C ALA A 55 -19.90 -4.23 4.64
N LEU A 56 -18.74 -4.77 4.96
CA LEU A 56 -18.27 -6.05 4.45
C LEU A 56 -18.64 -7.24 5.33
N ASN A 57 -19.32 -7.00 6.46
CA ASN A 57 -19.67 -8.01 7.46
C ASN A 57 -18.46 -8.94 7.79
N LEU A 58 -17.29 -8.33 7.91
CA LEU A 58 -15.98 -8.98 7.92
C LEU A 58 -15.64 -9.69 9.24
N GLY A 59 -16.60 -10.34 9.88
CA GLY A 59 -16.36 -11.09 11.11
C GLY A 59 -15.24 -12.15 11.01
N HIS A 60 -14.90 -12.60 9.80
CA HIS A 60 -13.82 -13.57 9.54
C HIS A 60 -12.74 -13.06 8.56
N TYR A 61 -12.91 -11.89 7.95
CA TYR A 61 -11.96 -11.34 6.96
C TYR A 61 -11.17 -10.15 7.50
N GLU A 62 -11.25 -9.87 8.80
CA GLU A 62 -10.48 -8.81 9.44
C GLU A 62 -8.98 -8.99 9.19
N GLY A 63 -8.38 -8.00 8.56
CA GLY A 63 -6.95 -7.97 8.30
C GLY A 63 -6.47 -8.66 7.01
N HIS A 64 -7.36 -9.29 6.23
CA HIS A 64 -6.96 -9.93 4.97
C HIS A 64 -7.30 -9.10 3.73
N PHE A 65 -8.51 -8.54 3.63
CA PHE A 65 -8.92 -7.73 2.49
C PHE A 65 -8.24 -6.36 2.46
N VAL A 66 -8.13 -5.72 3.63
CA VAL A 66 -7.45 -4.44 3.82
C VAL A 66 -6.18 -4.65 4.63
N ARG A 67 -5.05 -4.18 4.14
CA ARG A 67 -3.80 -4.11 4.90
C ARG A 67 -3.46 -2.65 5.17
N VAL A 68 -3.11 -2.37 6.40
CA VAL A 68 -2.66 -1.03 6.82
C VAL A 68 -1.22 -1.13 7.27
N ALA A 69 -0.39 -0.25 6.75
CA ALA A 69 1.01 -0.22 7.11
C ALA A 69 1.53 1.22 7.22
N ALA A 70 2.60 1.39 7.98
CA ALA A 70 3.28 2.67 8.13
C ALA A 70 4.81 2.47 8.14
N PRO A 71 5.61 3.49 7.85
CA PRO A 71 7.07 3.37 7.88
C PRO A 71 7.62 3.10 9.27
N THR A 72 6.95 3.55 10.32
CA THR A 72 7.40 3.39 11.71
C THR A 72 6.41 2.62 12.57
N GLY A 73 6.92 1.98 13.64
CA GLY A 73 6.07 1.28 14.61
C GLY A 73 5.12 2.22 15.35
N CYS A 74 5.56 3.44 15.64
CA CYS A 74 4.74 4.47 16.29
C CYS A 74 3.53 4.86 15.42
N ALA A 75 3.75 5.11 14.13
CA ALA A 75 2.69 5.44 13.20
C ALA A 75 1.70 4.26 13.04
N ALA A 76 2.20 3.03 12.87
CA ALA A 76 1.36 1.84 12.81
C ALA A 76 0.51 1.66 14.08
N PHE A 77 1.09 1.86 15.25
CA PHE A 77 0.37 1.79 16.53
C PHE A 77 -0.74 2.84 16.61
N ASN A 78 -0.50 4.05 16.13
CA ASN A 78 -1.48 5.14 16.14
C ASN A 78 -2.71 4.84 15.26
N VAL A 79 -2.54 4.15 14.14
CA VAL A 79 -3.68 3.77 13.28
C VAL A 79 -4.52 2.69 13.93
N ARG A 80 -3.94 1.75 14.65
CA ARG A 80 -4.58 0.53 15.19
C ARG A 80 -5.06 -0.40 14.06
N PHE A 81 -6.18 -1.10 14.24
CA PHE A 81 -6.80 -2.00 13.23
C PHE A 81 -5.83 -3.01 12.61
N GLY A 82 -4.92 -3.57 13.42
CA GLY A 82 -3.93 -4.53 12.92
C GLY A 82 -2.85 -3.92 12.01
N ALA A 83 -2.71 -2.59 12.02
CA ALA A 83 -1.65 -1.92 11.29
C ALA A 83 -0.26 -2.40 11.75
N THR A 84 0.65 -2.53 10.80
CA THR A 84 2.01 -2.98 11.04
C THR A 84 3.01 -2.12 10.29
N THR A 85 4.31 -2.33 10.51
CA THR A 85 5.31 -1.59 9.73
C THR A 85 5.41 -2.15 8.30
N LEU A 86 5.76 -1.27 7.34
CA LEU A 86 6.03 -1.68 5.95
C LEU A 86 7.06 -2.81 5.89
N HIS A 87 8.11 -2.72 6.69
CA HIS A 87 9.15 -3.75 6.76
C HIS A 87 8.59 -5.11 7.20
N CYS A 88 7.73 -5.14 8.21
CA CYS A 88 7.10 -6.39 8.67
C CYS A 88 6.05 -6.91 7.68
N LEU A 89 5.23 -6.03 7.10
CA LEU A 89 4.19 -6.45 6.16
C LEU A 89 4.79 -7.12 4.94
N PHE A 90 5.83 -6.52 4.36
CA PHE A 90 6.46 -6.95 3.13
C PHE A 90 7.73 -7.78 3.33
N GLN A 91 8.00 -8.22 4.58
CA GLN A 91 9.14 -9.07 4.93
C GLN A 91 10.50 -8.49 4.49
N MET A 92 10.66 -7.17 4.64
CA MET A 92 11.89 -6.44 4.30
C MET A 92 12.79 -6.29 5.54
N LEU A 93 13.08 -7.41 6.21
CA LEU A 93 13.74 -7.43 7.51
C LEU A 93 15.25 -7.10 7.45
N ARG A 94 15.84 -7.09 6.26
CA ARG A 94 17.26 -6.75 6.08
C ARG A 94 17.38 -5.39 5.39
N PRO A 95 17.73 -4.32 6.09
CA PRO A 95 17.68 -2.96 5.55
C PRO A 95 18.59 -2.75 4.32
N ASN A 96 19.71 -3.48 4.23
CA ASN A 96 20.72 -3.26 3.19
C ASN A 96 20.70 -4.29 2.04
N LYS A 97 19.80 -5.26 2.06
CA LYS A 97 19.71 -6.29 0.99
C LYS A 97 18.25 -6.64 0.76
N PHE A 98 17.56 -5.81 -0.01
CA PHE A 98 16.31 -6.25 -0.59
C PHE A 98 16.65 -7.29 -1.67
N ALA A 99 16.11 -8.47 -1.52
CA ALA A 99 16.14 -9.50 -2.54
C ALA A 99 14.71 -10.00 -2.76
N GLU A 100 14.39 -10.30 -3.98
CA GLU A 100 13.15 -11.01 -4.28
C GLU A 100 13.13 -12.36 -3.57
N LEU A 101 11.95 -12.79 -3.16
CA LEU A 101 11.78 -14.13 -2.62
C LEU A 101 11.99 -15.13 -3.76
N ARG A 102 12.72 -16.20 -3.48
CA ARG A 102 13.01 -17.22 -4.49
C ARG A 102 11.72 -17.90 -4.92
N GLU A 103 11.60 -18.13 -6.22
CA GLU A 103 10.52 -18.94 -6.77
C GLU A 103 10.53 -20.32 -6.10
N ASP A 104 9.34 -20.85 -5.88
CA ASP A 104 9.11 -22.15 -5.22
C ASP A 104 9.63 -22.25 -3.78
N SER A 105 9.96 -21.10 -3.14
CA SER A 105 10.35 -21.11 -1.74
C SER A 105 9.14 -21.15 -0.80
N PRO A 106 9.25 -21.83 0.36
CA PRO A 106 8.20 -21.82 1.38
C PRO A 106 7.87 -20.40 1.86
N GLU A 107 8.85 -19.51 1.88
CA GLU A 107 8.69 -18.12 2.27
C GLU A 107 7.81 -17.35 1.28
N LEU A 108 8.00 -17.57 -0.03
CA LEU A 108 7.14 -16.97 -1.05
C LEU A 108 5.72 -17.52 -0.96
N ALA A 109 5.55 -18.83 -0.83
CA ALA A 109 4.25 -19.45 -0.69
C ALA A 109 3.48 -18.93 0.53
N ALA A 110 4.14 -18.82 1.68
CA ALA A 110 3.56 -18.25 2.90
C ALA A 110 3.19 -16.77 2.72
N PHE A 111 4.01 -16.00 2.01
CA PHE A 111 3.73 -14.60 1.73
C PHE A 111 2.55 -14.44 0.76
N GLN A 112 2.47 -15.26 -0.27
CA GLN A 112 1.34 -15.30 -1.22
C GLN A 112 0.04 -15.63 -0.50
N GLU A 113 0.03 -16.64 0.36
CA GLU A 113 -1.14 -16.98 1.17
C GLU A 113 -1.55 -15.82 2.08
N LYS A 114 -0.59 -15.19 2.77
CA LYS A 114 -0.83 -14.02 3.61
C LYS A 114 -1.48 -12.86 2.85
N MET A 115 -1.09 -12.65 1.59
CA MET A 115 -1.55 -11.53 0.76
C MET A 115 -2.69 -11.89 -0.19
N ARG A 116 -3.09 -13.16 -0.25
CA ARG A 116 -4.06 -13.68 -1.23
C ARG A 116 -5.36 -12.89 -1.29
N ALA A 117 -5.96 -12.64 -0.14
CA ALA A 117 -7.23 -11.91 -0.03
C ALA A 117 -7.08 -10.39 -0.08
N THR A 118 -5.85 -9.85 -0.04
CA THR A 118 -5.63 -8.40 0.02
C THR A 118 -6.01 -7.74 -1.30
N ARG A 119 -6.88 -6.74 -1.23
CA ARG A 119 -7.34 -5.92 -2.36
C ARG A 119 -7.10 -4.43 -2.15
N LEU A 120 -6.89 -4.02 -0.90
CA LEU A 120 -6.65 -2.63 -0.53
C LEU A 120 -5.45 -2.54 0.41
N LEU A 121 -4.48 -1.72 0.06
CA LEU A 121 -3.34 -1.33 0.88
C LEU A 121 -3.49 0.13 1.30
N ILE A 122 -3.39 0.41 2.58
CA ILE A 122 -3.34 1.77 3.11
C ILE A 122 -1.96 1.99 3.69
N ILE A 123 -1.26 3.00 3.21
CA ILE A 123 0.05 3.40 3.71
C ILE A 123 -0.10 4.76 4.41
N ASP A 124 0.05 4.77 5.73
CA ASP A 124 0.06 6.02 6.51
C ASP A 124 1.49 6.59 6.59
N GLU A 125 1.62 7.88 6.83
CA GLU A 125 2.89 8.62 6.85
C GLU A 125 3.72 8.47 5.56
N ILE A 126 3.06 8.64 4.41
CA ILE A 126 3.70 8.45 3.08
C ILE A 126 4.90 9.38 2.85
N SER A 127 4.98 10.52 3.53
CA SER A 127 6.12 11.44 3.45
C SER A 127 7.46 10.78 3.80
N MET A 128 7.45 9.81 4.70
CA MET A 128 8.63 9.05 5.12
C MET A 128 8.94 7.86 4.20
N VAL A 129 8.12 7.61 3.19
CA VAL A 129 8.32 6.51 2.23
C VAL A 129 9.00 7.06 0.99
N GLY A 130 10.20 6.58 0.72
CA GLY A 130 10.95 6.99 -0.46
C GLY A 130 10.66 6.13 -1.69
N LYS A 131 11.20 6.56 -2.83
CA LYS A 131 11.02 5.88 -4.13
C LYS A 131 11.55 4.46 -4.12
N GLN A 132 12.72 4.23 -3.53
CA GLN A 132 13.29 2.88 -3.43
C GLN A 132 12.41 1.98 -2.55
N MET A 133 11.94 2.50 -1.42
CA MET A 133 11.02 1.76 -0.55
C MET A 133 9.73 1.41 -1.29
N MET A 134 9.15 2.35 -2.03
CA MET A 134 7.94 2.09 -2.82
C MET A 134 8.20 1.05 -3.93
N GLY A 135 9.40 1.08 -4.55
CA GLY A 135 9.85 0.06 -5.51
C GLY A 135 9.87 -1.33 -4.90
N LYS A 136 10.46 -1.47 -3.74
CA LYS A 136 10.52 -2.74 -3.00
C LYS A 136 9.12 -3.24 -2.63
N ILE A 137 8.23 -2.34 -2.20
CA ILE A 137 6.83 -2.66 -1.91
C ILE A 137 6.13 -3.18 -3.17
N SER A 138 6.29 -2.49 -4.30
CA SER A 138 5.68 -2.90 -5.56
C SER A 138 6.19 -4.26 -6.04
N SER A 139 7.52 -4.48 -6.08
CA SER A 139 8.12 -5.76 -6.43
C SER A 139 7.58 -6.89 -5.54
N ARG A 140 7.59 -6.70 -4.23
CA ARG A 140 7.09 -7.70 -3.28
C ARG A 140 5.59 -7.98 -3.46
N THR A 141 4.80 -6.95 -3.74
CA THR A 141 3.36 -7.11 -3.97
C THR A 141 3.09 -7.86 -5.27
N CYS A 142 3.86 -7.58 -6.33
CA CYS A 142 3.79 -8.34 -7.59
C CYS A 142 4.12 -9.82 -7.36
N GLN A 143 5.16 -10.14 -6.60
CA GLN A 143 5.48 -11.53 -6.22
C GLN A 143 4.32 -12.21 -5.47
N SER A 144 3.59 -11.46 -4.63
CA SER A 144 2.45 -12.02 -3.87
C SER A 144 1.26 -12.38 -4.74
N LYS A 145 1.13 -11.80 -5.91
CA LYS A 145 -0.02 -11.99 -6.82
C LYS A 145 0.30 -12.89 -8.01
N ASN A 146 1.48 -13.49 -8.07
CA ASN A 146 1.93 -14.27 -9.24
C ASN A 146 1.79 -13.51 -10.56
N SER A 147 1.99 -12.21 -10.54
CA SER A 147 1.72 -11.34 -11.72
C SER A 147 2.77 -11.49 -12.84
N LYS A 148 3.43 -12.65 -12.93
CA LYS A 148 4.31 -12.97 -14.07
C LYS A 148 3.55 -13.03 -15.40
N ASP A 149 2.28 -13.37 -15.34
CA ASP A 149 1.42 -13.46 -16.53
C ASP A 149 1.00 -12.09 -17.06
N ASN A 150 1.30 -11.02 -16.32
CA ASN A 150 1.00 -9.64 -16.72
C ASN A 150 2.13 -8.67 -16.30
N PRO A 151 3.33 -8.81 -16.85
CA PRO A 151 4.52 -8.07 -16.38
C PRO A 151 4.54 -6.58 -16.74
N GLY A 152 3.50 -6.06 -17.38
CA GLY A 152 3.56 -4.73 -17.99
C GLY A 152 2.99 -3.58 -17.17
N ASP A 153 1.91 -3.76 -16.44
CA ASP A 153 1.13 -2.63 -15.96
C ASP A 153 0.66 -2.69 -14.49
N ASP A 154 0.85 -3.78 -13.78
CA ASP A 154 0.32 -3.91 -12.43
C ASP A 154 1.29 -3.40 -11.35
N ILE A 155 1.45 -2.09 -11.28
CA ILE A 155 2.04 -1.46 -10.10
C ILE A 155 1.31 -2.00 -8.86
N LEU A 156 2.07 -2.46 -7.85
CA LEU A 156 1.55 -3.06 -6.64
C LEU A 156 0.73 -4.35 -6.89
N GLY A 157 1.03 -5.11 -7.96
CA GLY A 157 0.35 -6.36 -8.27
C GLY A 157 -1.17 -6.23 -8.37
N GLY A 158 -1.67 -5.11 -8.89
CA GLY A 158 -3.10 -4.86 -9.04
C GLY A 158 -3.85 -4.56 -7.74
N ILE A 159 -3.17 -4.43 -6.59
CA ILE A 159 -3.81 -4.05 -5.33
C ILE A 159 -4.09 -2.55 -5.33
N SER A 160 -5.31 -2.13 -4.97
CA SER A 160 -5.65 -0.73 -4.75
C SER A 160 -4.83 -0.14 -3.60
N CYS A 161 -4.37 1.10 -3.74
CA CYS A 161 -3.52 1.74 -2.75
C CYS A 161 -4.03 3.13 -2.36
N ILE A 162 -4.06 3.38 -1.07
CA ILE A 162 -4.31 4.70 -0.49
C ILE A 162 -3.04 5.14 0.24
N ALA A 163 -2.43 6.21 -0.21
CA ALA A 163 -1.30 6.86 0.45
C ALA A 163 -1.80 8.03 1.30
N VAL A 164 -1.46 8.03 2.57
CA VAL A 164 -1.92 9.03 3.54
C VAL A 164 -0.73 9.74 4.15
N GLY A 165 -0.75 11.05 4.21
CA GLY A 165 0.33 11.78 4.87
C GLY A 165 0.33 13.29 4.63
N ASP A 166 1.42 13.89 5.04
CA ASP A 166 1.67 15.32 4.90
C ASP A 166 3.01 15.50 4.16
N PRO A 167 2.99 16.01 2.92
CA PRO A 167 4.21 16.20 2.15
C PRO A 167 5.24 17.15 2.79
N ALA A 168 4.78 18.01 3.72
CA ALA A 168 5.63 18.96 4.45
C ALA A 168 6.25 18.38 5.73
N GLN A 169 5.89 17.13 6.11
CA GLN A 169 6.50 16.44 7.26
C GLN A 169 7.83 15.79 6.90
N CYS A 170 8.37 14.98 7.83
CA CYS A 170 9.68 14.38 7.69
C CYS A 170 9.87 13.65 6.35
N PRO A 171 10.91 13.98 5.56
CA PRO A 171 11.26 13.26 4.36
C PRO A 171 11.82 11.87 4.69
N PRO A 172 11.90 10.98 3.70
CA PRO A 172 12.50 9.67 3.90
C PRO A 172 14.01 9.79 4.20
N ILE A 173 14.50 8.88 5.03
CA ILE A 173 15.93 8.84 5.39
C ILE A 173 16.69 8.06 4.31
N MET A 174 17.74 8.67 3.75
CA MET A 174 18.61 8.07 2.72
C MET A 174 17.85 7.57 1.47
N ASP A 175 16.72 8.17 1.17
CA ASP A 175 15.92 7.89 -0.02
C ASP A 175 15.28 9.18 -0.49
N THR A 176 14.83 9.23 -1.73
CA THR A 176 14.15 10.40 -2.27
C THR A 176 12.65 10.29 -2.04
N ALA A 177 12.03 11.39 -1.65
CA ALA A 177 10.60 11.42 -1.41
C ALA A 177 9.82 10.89 -2.61
N PHE A 178 8.80 10.07 -2.35
CA PHE A 178 8.00 9.45 -3.39
C PHE A 178 7.36 10.45 -4.36
N PHE A 179 7.02 11.63 -3.87
CA PHE A 179 6.37 12.70 -4.63
C PHE A 179 7.34 13.79 -5.13
N ASP A 180 8.66 13.63 -4.98
CA ASP A 180 9.64 14.60 -5.44
C ASP A 180 9.73 14.59 -6.98
N PRO A 181 9.42 15.71 -7.66
CA PRO A 181 9.43 15.80 -9.11
C PRO A 181 10.83 15.94 -9.72
N SER A 182 11.86 16.24 -8.92
CA SER A 182 13.21 16.60 -9.42
C SER A 182 13.96 15.43 -10.07
N LEU A 183 13.44 14.22 -10.06
CA LEU A 183 14.15 12.99 -10.39
C LEU A 183 13.91 12.41 -11.77
N HIS A 184 13.36 13.17 -12.70
CA HIS A 184 13.17 12.65 -14.05
C HIS A 184 14.46 12.47 -14.87
N LYS A 185 15.63 12.94 -14.40
CA LYS A 185 16.86 12.92 -15.23
C LYS A 185 17.89 11.84 -14.87
N ASP A 186 17.96 11.37 -13.62
CA ASP A 186 19.11 10.55 -13.19
C ASP A 186 18.80 9.11 -12.73
N THR A 187 17.55 8.78 -12.45
CA THR A 187 17.18 7.47 -11.89
C THR A 187 16.89 6.36 -12.91
N LEU A 188 17.03 6.63 -14.19
CA LEU A 188 16.86 5.63 -15.25
C LEU A 188 18.01 4.60 -15.31
N LYS A 189 19.03 4.73 -14.46
CA LYS A 189 20.18 3.84 -14.43
C LYS A 189 20.19 2.84 -13.27
N GLU A 190 19.28 2.94 -12.31
CA GLU A 190 19.18 1.95 -11.23
C GLU A 190 18.10 0.91 -11.54
N PRO A 191 18.43 -0.40 -11.45
CA PRO A 191 17.50 -1.49 -11.79
C PRO A 191 16.26 -1.56 -10.86
N ASP A 192 16.29 -0.86 -9.74
CA ASP A 192 15.23 -0.87 -8.72
C ASP A 192 14.27 0.32 -8.81
N ALA A 193 14.45 1.22 -9.77
CA ALA A 193 13.55 2.36 -9.92
C ALA A 193 12.25 1.94 -10.61
N ILE A 194 11.13 2.15 -9.95
CA ILE A 194 9.81 1.99 -10.57
C ILE A 194 9.74 2.95 -11.76
N ARG A 195 9.51 2.41 -12.95
CA ARG A 195 9.06 3.21 -14.09
C ARG A 195 7.63 3.66 -13.81
N VAL A 196 7.49 4.82 -13.20
CA VAL A 196 6.21 5.53 -13.19
C VAL A 196 6.11 6.22 -14.55
N LYS A 197 5.26 5.71 -15.41
CA LYS A 197 4.80 6.43 -16.60
C LYS A 197 3.74 7.42 -16.21
#